data_5fb18f26dd52dc3ce6124886bcdd8a06
#
_entry.id   5fb18f26dd52dc3ce6124886bcdd8a06
#
_cell.length_a   1.000
_cell.length_b   1.000
_cell.length_c   1.000
_cell.angle_alpha   90.00
_cell.angle_beta   90.00
_cell.angle_gamma   90.00
#
_symmetry.space_group_name_H-M   'P 1'
#
loop_
_entity.id
_entity.type
_entity.pdbx_description
1 polymer ?
#
loop_
_entity_poly.entity_id
_entity_poly.type
_entity_poly.pdbx_seq_one_letter_code
_entity_poly.pdbx_strand_id
1 'polypeptide(L)'
;MIVVLKNNISDDKRAQLIEWLEGQGVKVHISQGEYQTVLGLVGNTSHVDMDLIASLGIVDSVKRVTDPFKCCNRKFHPDDTIVEVGDVKIGHGHFVMIAGPCSVETEDQIIAVARAVKASGAQMLRGGAFKPRTSPYDFQGLKAEGIELLKIARAETGLPIVTEVMGVRDLPLFEDVDMIQIGARNMQNFDLLREVGKLRKPILLKRGLASTLKELLMSAEYIMAGGNEQVILCERGIRTFDDYTRNTLDLAAVPMLRELTQLPILVDPSHATGIARLVPPMAMSAAACGSDGLIIEVHNDPMHALCDGAQSLTPWEYDVLAAKVRWIREVVQ
;
A
#
# COMPACT_ATOMS: atom_id res chain seq x y z
N MET A 1 -23.95 3.64 -5.55
CA MET A 1 -24.51 3.44 -6.92
C MET A 1 -23.46 3.91 -7.90
N ILE A 2 -23.36 3.28 -9.06
CA ILE A 2 -22.45 3.71 -10.15
C ILE A 2 -23.30 4.05 -11.36
N VAL A 3 -22.95 5.15 -12.02
CA VAL A 3 -23.48 5.56 -13.32
C VAL A 3 -22.33 5.59 -14.30
N VAL A 4 -22.37 4.74 -15.32
CA VAL A 4 -21.39 4.70 -16.39
C VAL A 4 -21.88 5.60 -17.52
N LEU A 5 -21.06 6.52 -17.96
CA LEU A 5 -21.40 7.45 -19.02
C LEU A 5 -20.96 6.88 -20.38
N LYS A 6 -21.70 7.22 -21.44
CA LYS A 6 -21.29 6.94 -22.81
C LYS A 6 -20.04 7.73 -23.19
N ASN A 7 -19.30 7.25 -24.17
CA ASN A 7 -18.15 7.97 -24.72
C ASN A 7 -18.60 9.23 -25.48
N ASN A 8 -17.71 10.24 -25.50
CA ASN A 8 -17.91 11.50 -26.27
C ASN A 8 -19.10 12.38 -25.80
N ILE A 9 -19.36 12.41 -24.49
CA ILE A 9 -20.35 13.32 -23.91
C ILE A 9 -19.70 14.69 -23.72
N SER A 10 -20.46 15.77 -24.04
CA SER A 10 -19.98 17.13 -23.77
C SER A 10 -19.87 17.39 -22.27
N ASP A 11 -18.87 18.17 -21.89
CA ASP A 11 -18.62 18.56 -20.49
C ASP A 11 -19.83 19.21 -19.84
N ASP A 12 -20.59 20.02 -20.60
CA ASP A 12 -21.81 20.67 -20.11
C ASP A 12 -22.89 19.67 -19.69
N LYS A 13 -23.12 18.63 -20.48
CA LYS A 13 -24.12 17.59 -20.15
C LYS A 13 -23.69 16.76 -18.95
N ARG A 14 -22.38 16.49 -18.86
CA ARG A 14 -21.82 15.82 -17.69
C ARG A 14 -21.99 16.66 -16.43
N ALA A 15 -21.66 17.95 -16.49
CA ALA A 15 -21.80 18.87 -15.38
C ALA A 15 -23.26 18.99 -14.90
N GLN A 16 -24.21 19.12 -15.83
CA GLN A 16 -25.64 19.17 -15.50
C GLN A 16 -26.13 17.89 -14.81
N LEU A 17 -25.67 16.71 -15.24
CA LEU A 17 -26.04 15.46 -14.58
C LEU A 17 -25.45 15.40 -13.15
N ILE A 18 -24.20 15.83 -12.98
CA ILE A 18 -23.55 15.86 -11.67
C ILE A 18 -24.29 16.80 -10.71
N GLU A 19 -24.57 18.03 -11.14
CA GLU A 19 -25.29 19.01 -10.34
C GLU A 19 -26.68 18.48 -9.95
N TRP A 20 -27.39 17.85 -10.89
CA TRP A 20 -28.69 17.24 -10.59
C TRP A 20 -28.59 16.11 -9.56
N LEU A 21 -27.57 15.24 -9.67
CA LEU A 21 -27.32 14.15 -8.72
C LEU A 21 -26.95 14.68 -7.34
N GLU A 22 -26.11 15.70 -7.27
CA GLU A 22 -25.75 16.34 -6.00
C GLU A 22 -26.95 17.03 -5.34
N GLY A 23 -27.83 17.61 -6.14
CA GLY A 23 -29.12 18.15 -5.71
C GLY A 23 -30.04 17.10 -5.08
N GLN A 24 -29.83 15.81 -5.36
CA GLN A 24 -30.48 14.68 -4.68
C GLN A 24 -29.85 14.32 -3.33
N GLY A 25 -28.85 15.08 -2.84
CA GLY A 25 -28.21 14.86 -1.54
C GLY A 25 -27.19 13.73 -1.52
N VAL A 26 -26.66 13.32 -2.67
CA VAL A 26 -25.56 12.38 -2.79
C VAL A 26 -24.28 13.09 -3.24
N LYS A 27 -23.13 12.64 -2.78
CA LYS A 27 -21.83 13.10 -3.32
C LYS A 27 -21.53 12.34 -4.62
N VAL A 28 -21.05 13.06 -5.63
CA VAL A 28 -20.62 12.45 -6.89
C VAL A 28 -19.10 12.41 -6.95
N HIS A 29 -18.56 11.20 -7.06
CA HIS A 29 -17.14 10.96 -7.33
C HIS A 29 -16.97 10.66 -8.80
N ILE A 30 -16.10 11.41 -9.49
CA ILE A 30 -15.86 11.26 -10.92
C ILE A 30 -14.57 10.45 -11.10
N SER A 31 -14.69 9.29 -11.74
CA SER A 31 -13.53 8.53 -12.25
C SER A 31 -13.51 8.64 -13.77
N GLN A 32 -12.50 9.34 -14.27
CA GLN A 32 -12.30 9.52 -15.71
C GLN A 32 -11.19 8.60 -16.18
N GLY A 33 -11.57 7.43 -16.71
CA GLY A 33 -10.65 6.49 -17.32
C GLY A 33 -10.35 6.81 -18.79
N GLU A 34 -9.41 6.09 -19.37
CA GLU A 34 -9.02 6.25 -20.77
C GLU A 34 -10.18 6.00 -21.75
N TYR A 35 -11.05 5.06 -21.42
CA TYR A 35 -12.15 4.62 -22.32
C TYR A 35 -13.54 4.96 -21.78
N GLN A 36 -13.69 5.31 -20.52
CA GLN A 36 -14.99 5.44 -19.89
C GLN A 36 -14.98 6.43 -18.72
N THR A 37 -16.06 7.20 -18.56
CA THR A 37 -16.26 8.02 -17.35
C THR A 37 -17.30 7.35 -16.46
N VAL A 38 -16.96 7.18 -15.20
CA VAL A 38 -17.80 6.57 -14.17
C VAL A 38 -18.12 7.62 -13.08
N LEU A 39 -19.40 7.79 -12.79
CA LEU A 39 -19.87 8.60 -11.67
C LEU A 39 -20.22 7.68 -10.50
N GLY A 40 -19.43 7.76 -9.43
CA GLY A 40 -19.66 7.05 -8.19
C GLY A 40 -20.55 7.86 -7.26
N LEU A 41 -21.79 7.41 -7.00
CA LEU A 41 -22.69 8.08 -6.06
C LEU A 41 -22.46 7.56 -4.65
N VAL A 42 -22.00 8.44 -3.76
CA VAL A 42 -21.66 8.14 -2.36
C VAL A 42 -22.69 8.81 -1.45
N GLY A 43 -23.21 8.03 -0.50
CA GLY A 43 -24.26 8.48 0.43
C GLY A 43 -25.48 7.54 0.39
N ASN A 44 -26.61 8.04 0.89
CA ASN A 44 -27.87 7.28 0.80
C ASN A 44 -28.45 7.40 -0.61
N THR A 45 -28.24 6.38 -1.43
CA THR A 45 -28.75 6.33 -2.80
C THR A 45 -30.08 5.57 -2.93
N SER A 46 -30.76 5.26 -1.83
CA SER A 46 -32.01 4.48 -1.84
C SER A 46 -33.16 5.19 -2.55
N HIS A 47 -33.17 6.51 -2.48
CA HIS A 47 -34.17 7.40 -3.07
C HIS A 47 -33.85 7.83 -4.52
N VAL A 48 -32.66 7.53 -5.00
CA VAL A 48 -32.24 7.87 -6.35
C VAL A 48 -32.87 6.87 -7.33
N ASP A 49 -33.62 7.41 -8.29
CA ASP A 49 -34.32 6.61 -9.30
C ASP A 49 -33.35 6.11 -10.37
N MET A 50 -33.07 4.80 -10.32
CA MET A 50 -32.15 4.15 -11.27
C MET A 50 -32.68 4.13 -12.68
N ASP A 51 -33.99 3.92 -12.85
CA ASP A 51 -34.61 3.77 -14.17
C ASP A 51 -34.64 5.11 -14.90
N LEU A 52 -34.87 6.19 -14.14
CA LEU A 52 -34.77 7.55 -14.66
C LEU A 52 -33.35 7.86 -15.15
N ILE A 53 -32.33 7.55 -14.36
CA ILE A 53 -30.93 7.78 -14.75
C ILE A 53 -30.56 6.92 -15.97
N ALA A 54 -30.95 5.65 -15.96
CA ALA A 54 -30.69 4.74 -17.09
C ALA A 54 -31.34 5.19 -18.39
N SER A 55 -32.47 5.91 -18.31
CA SER A 55 -33.17 6.45 -19.47
C SER A 55 -32.48 7.66 -20.11
N LEU A 56 -31.55 8.30 -19.42
CA LEU A 56 -30.82 9.47 -19.92
C LEU A 56 -29.93 9.08 -21.11
N GLY A 57 -30.04 9.80 -22.21
CA GLY A 57 -29.30 9.49 -23.44
C GLY A 57 -27.78 9.50 -23.34
N ILE A 58 -27.24 10.09 -22.26
CA ILE A 58 -25.80 10.18 -21.95
C ILE A 58 -25.30 9.04 -21.06
N VAL A 59 -26.18 8.23 -20.49
CA VAL A 59 -25.86 7.13 -19.60
C VAL A 59 -25.78 5.83 -20.41
N ASP A 60 -24.75 5.05 -20.16
CA ASP A 60 -24.55 3.71 -20.71
C ASP A 60 -25.21 2.66 -19.81
N SER A 61 -24.88 2.71 -18.50
CA SER A 61 -25.46 1.78 -17.53
C SER A 61 -25.51 2.38 -16.12
N VAL A 62 -26.42 1.86 -15.29
CA VAL A 62 -26.55 2.18 -13.87
C VAL A 62 -26.55 0.88 -13.06
N LYS A 63 -25.74 0.83 -11.99
CA LYS A 63 -25.64 -0.35 -11.11
C LYS A 63 -25.65 0.04 -9.65
N ARG A 64 -26.39 -0.68 -8.80
CA ARG A 64 -26.23 -0.56 -7.35
C ARG A 64 -25.00 -1.36 -6.92
N VAL A 65 -24.10 -0.70 -6.18
CA VAL A 65 -22.95 -1.35 -5.56
C VAL A 65 -23.29 -1.55 -4.08
N THR A 66 -23.31 -2.79 -3.67
CA THR A 66 -23.60 -3.21 -2.29
C THR A 66 -22.36 -3.31 -1.42
N ASP A 67 -21.17 -3.27 -2.03
CA ASP A 67 -19.90 -3.30 -1.30
C ASP A 67 -19.80 -2.10 -0.35
N PRO A 68 -19.32 -2.30 0.90
CA PRO A 68 -19.26 -1.25 1.90
C PRO A 68 -18.14 -0.22 1.65
N PHE A 69 -17.18 -0.49 0.76
CA PHE A 69 -16.11 0.41 0.32
C PHE A 69 -16.43 0.94 -1.08
N LYS A 70 -16.09 2.20 -1.34
CA LYS A 70 -16.41 2.94 -2.57
C LYS A 70 -15.17 3.51 -3.24
N CYS A 71 -14.38 4.32 -2.51
CA CYS A 71 -13.20 4.99 -3.04
C CYS A 71 -12.12 4.00 -3.49
N CYS A 72 -11.95 2.89 -2.76
CA CYS A 72 -11.00 1.84 -3.14
C CYS A 72 -11.63 0.70 -3.94
N ASN A 73 -12.85 0.85 -4.48
CA ASN A 73 -13.55 -0.21 -5.21
C ASN A 73 -13.33 -0.09 -6.70
N ARG A 74 -12.81 -1.15 -7.34
CA ARG A 74 -12.57 -1.20 -8.78
C ARG A 74 -13.82 -0.91 -9.63
N LYS A 75 -15.01 -1.19 -9.12
CA LYS A 75 -16.26 -0.85 -9.82
C LYS A 75 -16.48 0.66 -9.96
N PHE A 76 -15.93 1.47 -9.04
CA PHE A 76 -15.96 2.93 -9.10
C PHE A 76 -14.74 3.50 -9.83
N HIS A 77 -13.61 2.80 -9.77
CA HIS A 77 -12.34 3.18 -10.37
C HIS A 77 -11.81 2.00 -11.19
N PRO A 78 -12.24 1.86 -12.46
CA PRO A 78 -11.88 0.70 -13.29
C PRO A 78 -10.40 0.65 -13.67
N ASP A 79 -9.73 1.80 -13.75
CA ASP A 79 -8.31 1.88 -14.10
C ASP A 79 -7.42 1.71 -12.88
N ASP A 80 -6.26 1.07 -13.06
CA ASP A 80 -5.30 0.87 -11.99
C ASP A 80 -4.70 2.18 -11.51
N THR A 81 -4.57 2.33 -10.20
CA THR A 81 -3.91 3.47 -9.57
C THR A 81 -2.39 3.34 -9.68
N ILE A 82 -1.73 4.44 -10.06
CA ILE A 82 -0.28 4.59 -9.93
C ILE A 82 -0.03 5.53 -8.75
N VAL A 83 0.72 5.07 -7.76
CA VAL A 83 1.19 5.90 -6.65
C VAL A 83 2.63 6.33 -6.92
N GLU A 84 2.90 7.63 -6.84
CA GLU A 84 4.22 8.20 -7.05
C GLU A 84 4.88 8.58 -5.73
N VAL A 85 6.13 8.13 -5.53
CA VAL A 85 6.97 8.44 -4.37
C VAL A 85 8.30 9.01 -4.86
N GLY A 86 8.42 10.33 -4.93
CA GLY A 86 9.48 10.96 -5.70
C GLY A 86 9.42 10.52 -7.17
N ASP A 87 10.51 9.98 -7.69
CA ASP A 87 10.59 9.47 -9.07
C ASP A 87 10.14 8.00 -9.21
N VAL A 88 9.74 7.35 -8.11
CA VAL A 88 9.35 5.94 -8.09
C VAL A 88 7.84 5.82 -8.32
N LYS A 89 7.46 5.03 -9.33
CA LYS A 89 6.06 4.68 -9.63
C LYS A 89 5.74 3.28 -9.13
N ILE A 90 4.55 3.09 -8.57
CA ILE A 90 4.10 1.83 -7.97
C ILE A 90 2.68 1.52 -8.47
N GLY A 91 2.45 0.35 -9.03
CA GLY A 91 1.17 -0.08 -9.61
C GLY A 91 1.12 0.04 -11.13
N HIS A 92 0.10 -0.53 -11.74
CA HIS A 92 -0.14 -0.49 -13.19
C HIS A 92 1.09 -0.93 -14.02
N GLY A 93 1.66 -2.09 -13.67
CA GLY A 93 2.87 -2.62 -14.34
C GLY A 93 4.20 -2.12 -13.78
N HIS A 94 4.20 -1.04 -12.99
CA HIS A 94 5.40 -0.56 -12.29
C HIS A 94 5.65 -1.40 -11.03
N PHE A 95 6.72 -2.19 -11.05
CA PHE A 95 7.10 -3.06 -9.94
C PHE A 95 8.20 -2.41 -9.09
N VAL A 96 8.01 -2.34 -7.77
CA VAL A 96 8.95 -1.74 -6.84
C VAL A 96 9.62 -2.76 -5.92
N MET A 97 10.93 -2.60 -5.71
CA MET A 97 11.68 -3.29 -4.66
C MET A 97 11.98 -2.30 -3.54
N ILE A 98 11.37 -2.50 -2.38
CA ILE A 98 11.61 -1.74 -1.16
C ILE A 98 12.44 -2.62 -0.23
N ALA A 99 13.63 -2.17 0.17
CA ALA A 99 14.53 -2.97 1.00
C ALA A 99 15.22 -2.12 2.06
N GLY A 100 15.62 -2.76 3.18
CA GLY A 100 16.31 -2.10 4.28
C GLY A 100 16.08 -2.82 5.61
N PRO A 101 16.66 -2.31 6.72
CA PRO A 101 16.64 -3.03 7.98
C PRO A 101 15.25 -3.00 8.66
N CYS A 102 14.97 -4.00 9.51
CA CYS A 102 13.76 -3.99 10.34
C CYS A 102 13.70 -2.72 11.19
N SER A 103 14.77 -2.42 11.89
CA SER A 103 14.95 -1.19 12.68
C SER A 103 16.19 -0.42 12.25
N VAL A 104 16.10 0.91 12.36
CA VAL A 104 17.27 1.78 12.30
C VAL A 104 17.96 1.70 13.67
N GLU A 105 19.25 1.36 13.67
CA GLU A 105 20.01 1.09 14.89
C GLU A 105 21.17 2.05 15.09
N THR A 106 21.93 2.33 14.02
CA THR A 106 23.03 3.29 13.98
C THR A 106 23.14 3.93 12.61
N GLU A 107 23.87 5.05 12.51
CA GLU A 107 24.15 5.69 11.24
C GLU A 107 24.94 4.76 10.30
N ASP A 108 25.98 4.11 10.80
CA ASP A 108 26.80 3.18 10.02
C ASP A 108 25.98 2.01 9.46
N GLN A 109 25.08 1.44 10.27
CA GLN A 109 24.21 0.35 9.85
C GLN A 109 23.29 0.80 8.72
N ILE A 110 22.57 1.93 8.87
CA ILE A 110 21.57 2.33 7.88
C ILE A 110 22.23 2.76 6.57
N ILE A 111 23.37 3.44 6.62
CA ILE A 111 24.13 3.85 5.42
C ILE A 111 24.67 2.62 4.69
N ALA A 112 25.30 1.68 5.42
CA ALA A 112 25.84 0.46 4.82
C ALA A 112 24.74 -0.35 4.10
N VAL A 113 23.60 -0.55 4.76
CA VAL A 113 22.45 -1.25 4.17
C VAL A 113 21.88 -0.47 2.99
N ALA A 114 21.67 0.84 3.12
CA ALA A 114 21.10 1.66 2.05
C ALA A 114 21.95 1.63 0.77
N ARG A 115 23.27 1.75 0.89
CA ARG A 115 24.20 1.63 -0.25
C ARG A 115 24.11 0.25 -0.90
N ALA A 116 24.11 -0.81 -0.11
CA ALA A 116 24.05 -2.18 -0.60
C ALA A 116 22.74 -2.48 -1.33
N VAL A 117 21.57 -2.14 -0.74
CA VAL A 117 20.29 -2.41 -1.38
C VAL A 117 20.09 -1.56 -2.65
N LYS A 118 20.59 -0.31 -2.66
CA LYS A 118 20.60 0.52 -3.88
C LYS A 118 21.41 -0.12 -4.99
N ALA A 119 22.64 -0.57 -4.69
CA ALA A 119 23.51 -1.23 -5.66
C ALA A 119 22.84 -2.48 -6.26
N SER A 120 22.04 -3.20 -5.47
CA SER A 120 21.27 -4.38 -5.90
C SER A 120 19.94 -4.04 -6.59
N GLY A 121 19.61 -2.73 -6.76
CA GLY A 121 18.46 -2.28 -7.53
C GLY A 121 17.18 -2.06 -6.73
N ALA A 122 17.26 -1.88 -5.41
CA ALA A 122 16.14 -1.34 -4.64
C ALA A 122 15.84 0.10 -5.09
N GLN A 123 14.56 0.42 -5.22
CA GLN A 123 14.10 1.77 -5.58
C GLN A 123 13.71 2.60 -4.37
N MET A 124 13.46 1.98 -3.21
CA MET A 124 13.14 2.66 -1.96
C MET A 124 13.83 2.00 -0.78
N LEU A 125 14.14 2.81 0.23
CA LEU A 125 14.72 2.35 1.49
C LEU A 125 13.62 2.24 2.56
N ARG A 126 13.49 1.06 3.19
CA ARG A 126 12.70 0.92 4.39
C ARG A 126 13.57 0.91 5.64
N GLY A 127 13.05 1.41 6.75
CA GLY A 127 13.67 1.28 8.05
C GLY A 127 12.69 1.67 9.16
N GLY A 128 12.57 0.87 10.22
CA GLY A 128 11.71 1.19 11.35
C GLY A 128 12.39 2.17 12.30
N ALA A 129 11.95 3.42 12.33
CA ALA A 129 12.37 4.39 13.35
C ALA A 129 11.63 4.15 14.68
N PHE A 130 10.39 3.72 14.60
CA PHE A 130 9.55 3.28 15.73
C PHE A 130 9.28 1.79 15.63
N LYS A 131 9.21 1.10 16.78
CA LYS A 131 8.96 -0.35 16.82
C LYS A 131 7.80 -0.69 17.76
N PRO A 132 6.68 -1.28 17.20
CA PRO A 132 5.60 -1.80 18.01
C PRO A 132 6.03 -3.13 18.63
N ARG A 133 6.39 -3.14 19.90
CA ARG A 133 6.84 -4.36 20.58
C ARG A 133 5.77 -4.91 21.51
N THR A 134 5.69 -6.24 21.57
CA THR A 134 4.80 -6.94 22.53
C THR A 134 5.32 -6.79 23.95
N SER A 135 6.64 -6.82 24.12
CA SER A 135 7.30 -6.58 25.41
C SER A 135 7.74 -5.12 25.52
N PRO A 136 7.47 -4.42 26.64
CA PRO A 136 7.95 -3.05 26.87
C PRO A 136 9.47 -2.98 27.11
N TYR A 137 10.12 -4.11 27.34
CA TYR A 137 11.56 -4.21 27.58
C TYR A 137 12.38 -4.38 26.32
N ASP A 138 11.74 -4.70 25.19
CA ASP A 138 12.38 -4.82 23.90
C ASP A 138 12.77 -3.45 23.34
N PHE A 139 13.71 -3.42 22.39
CA PHE A 139 14.10 -2.20 21.69
C PHE A 139 12.90 -1.53 21.00
N GLN A 140 12.61 -0.28 21.38
CA GLN A 140 11.43 0.48 20.94
C GLN A 140 11.67 1.33 19.68
N GLY A 141 12.88 1.26 19.09
CA GLY A 141 13.32 2.14 18.01
C GLY A 141 13.93 3.45 18.52
N LEU A 142 14.67 4.12 17.65
CA LEU A 142 15.32 5.41 17.92
C LEU A 142 14.35 6.60 17.80
N LYS A 143 13.13 6.37 17.37
CA LYS A 143 12.08 7.39 17.21
C LYS A 143 12.51 8.54 16.29
N ALA A 144 12.47 9.79 16.75
CA ALA A 144 12.86 10.96 15.98
C ALA A 144 14.30 10.87 15.43
N GLU A 145 15.25 10.39 16.23
CA GLU A 145 16.63 10.15 15.82
C GLU A 145 16.68 9.15 14.64
N GLY A 146 15.90 8.07 14.71
CA GLY A 146 15.82 7.09 13.63
C GLY A 146 15.29 7.67 12.31
N ILE A 147 14.39 8.67 12.37
CA ILE A 147 13.93 9.40 11.17
C ILE A 147 15.08 10.25 10.62
N GLU A 148 15.84 10.95 11.46
CA GLU A 148 16.98 11.73 10.98
C GLU A 148 18.05 10.84 10.34
N LEU A 149 18.34 9.67 10.90
CA LEU A 149 19.26 8.70 10.29
C LEU A 149 18.76 8.19 8.93
N LEU A 150 17.46 7.97 8.78
CA LEU A 150 16.86 7.64 7.46
C LEU A 150 17.03 8.79 6.46
N LYS A 151 16.87 10.05 6.89
CA LYS A 151 17.08 11.22 6.03
C LYS A 151 18.53 11.33 5.58
N ILE A 152 19.51 11.03 6.45
CA ILE A 152 20.92 10.97 6.10
C ILE A 152 21.15 9.88 5.05
N ALA A 153 20.63 8.69 5.25
CA ALA A 153 20.74 7.60 4.28
C ALA A 153 20.08 7.93 2.93
N ARG A 154 18.93 8.66 2.95
CA ARG A 154 18.30 9.18 1.73
C ARG A 154 19.20 10.19 1.03
N ALA A 155 19.78 11.13 1.75
CA ALA A 155 20.69 12.13 1.15
C ALA A 155 21.91 11.48 0.49
N GLU A 156 22.45 10.43 1.10
CA GLU A 156 23.59 9.66 0.60
C GLU A 156 23.24 8.83 -0.64
N THR A 157 22.05 8.23 -0.67
CA THR A 157 21.70 7.25 -1.70
C THR A 157 20.71 7.74 -2.74
N GLY A 158 19.94 8.78 -2.45
CA GLY A 158 18.81 9.22 -3.26
C GLY A 158 17.59 8.29 -3.20
N LEU A 159 17.58 7.25 -2.34
CA LEU A 159 16.43 6.37 -2.20
C LEU A 159 15.34 7.05 -1.38
N PRO A 160 14.09 7.19 -1.88
CA PRO A 160 12.97 7.61 -1.06
C PRO A 160 12.79 6.67 0.15
N ILE A 161 12.38 7.23 1.29
CA ILE A 161 12.28 6.50 2.55
C ILE A 161 10.86 6.17 2.92
N VAL A 162 10.66 4.94 3.46
CA VAL A 162 9.40 4.52 4.08
C VAL A 162 9.66 4.06 5.51
N THR A 163 8.88 4.59 6.45
CA THR A 163 8.94 4.20 7.85
C THR A 163 7.56 4.17 8.51
N GLU A 164 7.42 3.35 9.57
CA GLU A 164 6.15 3.12 10.25
C GLU A 164 5.84 4.22 11.26
N VAL A 165 4.63 4.77 11.21
CA VAL A 165 4.08 5.65 12.25
C VAL A 165 3.30 4.84 13.29
N MET A 166 3.48 5.18 14.57
CA MET A 166 2.83 4.47 15.66
C MET A 166 1.50 5.10 16.10
N GLY A 167 1.37 6.41 16.00
CA GLY A 167 0.18 7.11 16.43
C GLY A 167 0.09 8.53 15.90
N VAL A 168 -1.06 9.15 16.11
CA VAL A 168 -1.36 10.50 15.63
C VAL A 168 -0.37 11.55 16.16
N ARG A 169 0.12 11.37 17.41
CA ARG A 169 1.06 12.31 18.04
C ARG A 169 2.42 12.35 17.34
N ASP A 170 2.78 11.28 16.65
CA ASP A 170 4.08 11.16 15.99
C ASP A 170 4.06 11.74 14.56
N LEU A 171 2.87 11.97 13.96
CA LEU A 171 2.72 12.45 12.58
C LEU A 171 3.54 13.71 12.24
N PRO A 172 3.70 14.71 13.12
CA PRO A 172 4.54 15.85 12.82
C PRO A 172 5.99 15.52 12.50
N LEU A 173 6.52 14.41 13.03
CA LEU A 173 7.89 13.95 12.74
C LEU A 173 8.03 13.39 11.31
N PHE A 174 6.91 13.08 10.63
CA PHE A 174 6.88 12.44 9.31
C PHE A 174 6.77 13.46 8.16
N GLU A 175 6.92 14.75 8.43
CA GLU A 175 6.82 15.79 7.39
C GLU A 175 7.80 15.56 6.24
N ASP A 176 9.02 15.12 6.54
CA ASP A 176 10.09 14.84 5.56
C ASP A 176 10.17 13.36 5.14
N VAL A 177 9.26 12.51 5.57
CA VAL A 177 9.21 11.10 5.15
C VAL A 177 8.46 10.99 3.81
N ASP A 178 8.99 10.24 2.85
CA ASP A 178 8.43 10.16 1.50
C ASP A 178 7.17 9.28 1.43
N MET A 179 7.11 8.19 2.20
CA MET A 179 5.95 7.30 2.31
C MET A 179 5.77 6.85 3.76
N ILE A 180 4.55 6.95 4.28
CA ILE A 180 4.21 6.55 5.65
C ILE A 180 3.69 5.09 5.64
N GLN A 181 4.29 4.23 6.47
CA GLN A 181 3.77 2.88 6.68
C GLN A 181 2.80 2.86 7.87
N ILE A 182 1.63 2.27 7.64
CA ILE A 182 0.71 1.84 8.70
C ILE A 182 0.95 0.36 8.94
N GLY A 183 1.48 0.02 10.10
CA GLY A 183 1.80 -1.34 10.47
C GLY A 183 0.55 -2.21 10.70
N ALA A 184 0.73 -3.53 10.63
CA ALA A 184 -0.36 -4.49 10.76
C ALA A 184 -1.18 -4.36 12.05
N ARG A 185 -0.54 -3.95 13.16
CA ARG A 185 -1.21 -3.71 14.45
C ARG A 185 -2.07 -2.44 14.47
N ASN A 186 -1.81 -1.51 13.55
CA ASN A 186 -2.52 -0.23 13.40
C ASN A 186 -3.47 -0.21 12.21
N MET A 187 -3.66 -1.33 11.50
CA MET A 187 -4.57 -1.38 10.33
C MET A 187 -5.99 -0.91 10.68
N GLN A 188 -6.45 -1.18 11.89
CA GLN A 188 -7.79 -0.79 12.37
C GLN A 188 -7.73 0.35 13.41
N ASN A 189 -6.62 1.07 13.50
CA ASN A 189 -6.55 2.30 14.28
C ASN A 189 -7.20 3.45 13.49
N PHE A 190 -8.54 3.49 13.53
CA PHE A 190 -9.33 4.40 12.71
C PHE A 190 -9.06 5.89 12.98
N ASP A 191 -8.60 6.24 14.18
CA ASP A 191 -8.19 7.62 14.47
C ASP A 191 -6.93 7.97 13.69
N LEU A 192 -5.94 7.09 13.69
CA LEU A 192 -4.73 7.26 12.89
C LEU A 192 -5.05 7.26 11.38
N LEU A 193 -5.91 6.36 10.91
CA LEU A 193 -6.30 6.29 9.50
C LEU A 193 -6.99 7.57 9.03
N ARG A 194 -7.85 8.17 9.85
CA ARG A 194 -8.48 9.47 9.54
C ARG A 194 -7.46 10.60 9.42
N GLU A 195 -6.46 10.64 10.30
CA GLU A 195 -5.44 11.69 10.27
C GLU A 195 -4.49 11.54 9.07
N VAL A 196 -4.01 10.33 8.77
CA VAL A 196 -3.18 10.11 7.57
C VAL A 196 -3.97 10.30 6.27
N GLY A 197 -5.29 10.10 6.31
CA GLY A 197 -6.20 10.42 5.20
C GLY A 197 -6.28 11.90 4.83
N LYS A 198 -5.93 12.80 5.75
CA LYS A 198 -5.86 14.26 5.49
C LYS A 198 -4.52 14.69 4.88
N LEU A 199 -3.52 13.83 4.94
CA LEU A 199 -2.19 14.12 4.40
C LEU A 199 -2.14 13.92 2.88
N ARG A 200 -1.19 14.60 2.23
CA ARG A 200 -0.92 14.44 0.79
C ARG A 200 0.29 13.54 0.53
N LYS A 201 0.43 12.47 1.34
CA LYS A 201 1.58 11.55 1.30
C LYS A 201 1.14 10.14 0.96
N PRO A 202 1.94 9.37 0.20
CA PRO A 202 1.73 7.95 -0.02
C PRO A 202 1.68 7.17 1.29
N ILE A 203 0.70 6.26 1.39
CA ILE A 203 0.48 5.41 2.57
C ILE A 203 0.63 3.94 2.18
N LEU A 204 1.57 3.23 2.82
CA LEU A 204 1.68 1.78 2.74
C LEU A 204 0.87 1.15 3.88
N LEU A 205 -0.29 0.59 3.56
CA LEU A 205 -1.20 -0.02 4.53
C LEU A 205 -0.97 -1.53 4.59
N LYS A 206 -0.40 -2.01 5.69
CA LYS A 206 -0.16 -3.44 5.93
C LYS A 206 -1.41 -4.13 6.47
N ARG A 207 -1.74 -5.31 5.90
CA ARG A 207 -2.82 -6.16 6.36
C ARG A 207 -2.61 -6.59 7.81
N GLY A 208 -3.66 -6.51 8.62
CA GLY A 208 -3.68 -6.94 10.00
C GLY A 208 -3.50 -8.45 10.14
N LEU A 209 -2.96 -8.88 11.29
CA LEU A 209 -2.55 -10.26 11.56
C LEU A 209 -3.69 -11.30 11.48
N ALA A 210 -4.94 -10.87 11.67
CA ALA A 210 -6.12 -11.73 11.60
C ALA A 210 -7.25 -11.06 10.80
N SER A 211 -6.87 -10.20 9.84
CA SER A 211 -7.82 -9.37 9.08
C SER A 211 -8.16 -10.00 7.74
N THR A 212 -9.45 -9.95 7.41
CA THR A 212 -9.96 -10.31 6.09
C THR A 212 -9.56 -9.25 5.05
N LEU A 213 -9.63 -9.60 3.76
CA LEU A 213 -9.42 -8.64 2.67
C LEU A 213 -10.44 -7.51 2.70
N LYS A 214 -11.69 -7.81 3.10
CA LYS A 214 -12.72 -6.79 3.27
C LYS A 214 -12.37 -5.76 4.34
N GLU A 215 -11.82 -6.20 5.47
CA GLU A 215 -11.38 -5.28 6.54
C GLU A 215 -10.18 -4.44 6.10
N LEU A 216 -9.24 -5.01 5.31
CA LEU A 216 -8.14 -4.26 4.71
C LEU A 216 -8.67 -3.16 3.77
N LEU A 217 -9.63 -3.49 2.90
CA LEU A 217 -10.25 -2.53 2.00
C LEU A 217 -11.05 -1.46 2.75
N MET A 218 -11.74 -1.83 3.83
CA MET A 218 -12.42 -0.85 4.69
C MET A 218 -11.44 0.10 5.39
N SER A 219 -10.26 -0.38 5.76
CA SER A 219 -9.21 0.48 6.31
C SER A 219 -8.62 1.44 5.25
N ALA A 220 -8.42 0.95 4.03
CA ALA A 220 -8.05 1.81 2.89
C ALA A 220 -9.13 2.87 2.60
N GLU A 221 -10.41 2.48 2.65
CA GLU A 221 -11.54 3.41 2.49
C GLU A 221 -11.52 4.55 3.51
N TYR A 222 -11.16 4.28 4.78
CA TYR A 222 -11.02 5.33 5.80
C TYR A 222 -9.98 6.39 5.42
N ILE A 223 -8.84 5.96 4.86
CA ILE A 223 -7.78 6.87 4.39
C ILE A 223 -8.28 7.67 3.19
N MET A 224 -8.84 6.98 2.19
CA MET A 224 -9.29 7.60 0.93
C MET A 224 -10.47 8.54 1.13
N ALA A 225 -11.40 8.21 2.03
CA ALA A 225 -12.51 9.09 2.38
C ALA A 225 -12.06 10.40 3.06
N GLY A 226 -10.84 10.44 3.62
CA GLY A 226 -10.17 11.64 4.11
C GLY A 226 -9.60 12.53 3.01
N GLY A 227 -9.58 12.05 1.75
CA GLY A 227 -9.07 12.75 0.57
C GLY A 227 -7.67 12.31 0.12
N ASN A 228 -7.07 11.31 0.76
CA ASN A 228 -5.78 10.76 0.34
C ASN A 228 -5.97 9.48 -0.51
N GLU A 229 -5.82 9.62 -1.81
CA GLU A 229 -5.97 8.50 -2.76
C GLU A 229 -4.66 7.73 -2.99
N GLN A 230 -3.54 8.18 -2.42
CA GLN A 230 -2.22 7.56 -2.58
C GLN A 230 -2.03 6.41 -1.58
N VAL A 231 -2.83 5.36 -1.71
CA VAL A 231 -2.80 4.19 -0.82
C VAL A 231 -2.26 2.98 -1.57
N ILE A 232 -1.33 2.28 -0.93
CA ILE A 232 -0.73 1.02 -1.39
C ILE A 232 -1.07 -0.05 -0.34
N LEU A 233 -1.62 -1.16 -0.77
CA LEU A 233 -1.91 -2.30 0.09
C LEU A 233 -0.67 -3.20 0.24
N CYS A 234 -0.51 -3.85 1.38
CA CYS A 234 0.59 -4.78 1.60
C CYS A 234 0.11 -6.06 2.31
N GLU A 235 0.14 -7.17 1.56
CA GLU A 235 0.00 -8.51 2.15
C GLU A 235 1.28 -8.86 2.92
N ARG A 236 1.15 -9.36 4.16
CA ARG A 236 2.28 -9.67 5.05
C ARG A 236 2.09 -10.94 5.88
N GLY A 237 1.15 -11.78 5.48
CA GLY A 237 0.77 -12.98 6.19
C GLY A 237 -0.29 -12.73 7.29
N ILE A 238 -1.05 -13.77 7.54
CA ILE A 238 -2.08 -13.81 8.57
C ILE A 238 -1.80 -14.96 9.55
N ARG A 239 -2.27 -14.84 10.77
CA ARG A 239 -2.24 -15.92 11.75
C ARG A 239 -3.23 -17.01 11.34
N THR A 240 -2.76 -18.23 11.34
CA THR A 240 -3.56 -19.43 11.10
C THR A 240 -3.30 -20.45 12.23
N PHE A 241 -3.82 -21.63 12.09
CA PHE A 241 -3.57 -22.73 13.02
C PHE A 241 -2.14 -23.33 12.86
N ASP A 242 -1.49 -23.10 11.72
CA ASP A 242 -0.12 -23.56 11.45
C ASP A 242 0.90 -22.62 12.07
N ASP A 243 1.94 -23.17 12.71
CA ASP A 243 2.93 -22.43 13.49
C ASP A 243 4.39 -22.65 13.03
N TYR A 244 4.60 -23.35 11.90
CA TYR A 244 5.92 -23.54 11.31
C TYR A 244 6.53 -22.24 10.75
N THR A 245 5.68 -21.27 10.41
CA THR A 245 6.08 -19.93 10.04
C THR A 245 5.42 -18.91 10.97
N ARG A 246 6.01 -17.72 11.08
CA ARG A 246 5.45 -16.65 11.94
C ARG A 246 4.00 -16.31 11.57
N ASN A 247 3.69 -16.30 10.28
CA ASN A 247 2.35 -16.14 9.71
C ASN A 247 2.29 -16.91 8.38
N THR A 248 1.10 -17.30 7.97
CA THR A 248 0.85 -17.88 6.65
C THR A 248 0.76 -16.75 5.62
N LEU A 249 1.67 -16.75 4.64
CA LEU A 249 1.60 -15.79 3.53
C LEU A 249 0.46 -16.14 2.59
N ASP A 250 -0.52 -15.24 2.48
CA ASP A 250 -1.70 -15.41 1.64
C ASP A 250 -1.46 -14.80 0.24
N LEU A 251 -0.77 -15.55 -0.63
CA LEU A 251 -0.53 -15.08 -2.00
C LEU A 251 -1.81 -15.03 -2.85
N ALA A 252 -2.85 -15.80 -2.51
CA ALA A 252 -4.13 -15.72 -3.19
C ALA A 252 -4.81 -14.35 -2.98
N ALA A 253 -4.45 -13.64 -1.91
CA ALA A 253 -4.91 -12.27 -1.67
C ALA A 253 -4.54 -11.31 -2.81
N VAL A 254 -3.40 -11.51 -3.49
CA VAL A 254 -2.93 -10.62 -4.56
C VAL A 254 -3.91 -10.59 -5.73
N PRO A 255 -4.20 -11.71 -6.43
CA PRO A 255 -5.17 -11.70 -7.52
C PRO A 255 -6.58 -11.35 -7.05
N MET A 256 -7.01 -11.75 -5.85
CA MET A 256 -8.32 -11.38 -5.31
C MET A 256 -8.45 -9.87 -5.08
N LEU A 257 -7.44 -9.22 -4.51
CA LEU A 257 -7.43 -7.76 -4.36
C LEU A 257 -7.42 -7.07 -5.71
N ARG A 258 -6.73 -7.61 -6.71
CA ARG A 258 -6.72 -7.06 -8.07
C ARG A 258 -8.12 -6.99 -8.71
N GLU A 259 -9.00 -7.94 -8.38
CA GLU A 259 -10.40 -7.91 -8.81
C GLU A 259 -11.25 -6.90 -8.03
N LEU A 260 -10.92 -6.67 -6.76
CA LEU A 260 -11.74 -5.86 -5.84
C LEU A 260 -11.38 -4.38 -5.84
N THR A 261 -10.10 -4.04 -6.07
CA THR A 261 -9.58 -2.68 -5.94
C THR A 261 -8.63 -2.31 -7.08
N GLN A 262 -8.54 -1.01 -7.36
CA GLN A 262 -7.56 -0.42 -8.28
C GLN A 262 -6.21 -0.15 -7.61
N LEU A 263 -6.09 -0.27 -6.29
CA LEU A 263 -4.90 0.11 -5.53
C LEU A 263 -3.72 -0.83 -5.79
N PRO A 264 -2.48 -0.33 -5.78
CA PRO A 264 -1.29 -1.17 -5.86
C PRO A 264 -1.18 -2.14 -4.68
N ILE A 265 -0.63 -3.32 -4.94
CA ILE A 265 -0.52 -4.42 -3.97
C ILE A 265 0.92 -4.87 -3.85
N LEU A 266 1.53 -4.64 -2.70
CA LEU A 266 2.85 -5.14 -2.33
C LEU A 266 2.75 -6.39 -1.47
N VAL A 267 3.85 -7.13 -1.40
CA VAL A 267 3.97 -8.31 -0.53
C VAL A 267 5.21 -8.19 0.36
N ASP A 268 5.06 -8.55 1.62
CA ASP A 268 6.12 -8.61 2.63
C ASP A 268 6.37 -10.05 3.06
N PRO A 269 7.27 -10.77 2.39
CA PRO A 269 7.59 -12.15 2.73
C PRO A 269 8.41 -12.28 4.03
N SER A 270 9.15 -11.23 4.41
CA SER A 270 9.97 -11.22 5.63
C SER A 270 9.11 -11.35 6.88
N HIS A 271 8.11 -10.46 7.03
CA HIS A 271 7.21 -10.51 8.18
C HIS A 271 6.18 -11.65 8.09
N ALA A 272 5.91 -12.17 6.89
CA ALA A 272 5.06 -13.34 6.75
C ALA A 272 5.74 -14.58 7.30
N THR A 273 6.88 -14.95 6.76
CA THR A 273 7.55 -16.21 7.13
C THR A 273 8.27 -16.14 8.47
N GLY A 274 8.88 -15.00 8.80
CA GLY A 274 9.71 -14.85 9.99
C GLY A 274 11.05 -15.61 9.92
N ILE A 275 11.42 -16.15 8.76
CA ILE A 275 12.57 -17.04 8.54
C ILE A 275 13.28 -16.63 7.25
N ALA A 276 14.54 -16.17 7.35
CA ALA A 276 15.30 -15.61 6.23
C ALA A 276 15.37 -16.56 5.01
N ARG A 277 15.64 -17.86 5.21
CA ARG A 277 15.73 -18.83 4.09
C ARG A 277 14.43 -19.03 3.30
N LEU A 278 13.28 -18.65 3.87
CA LEU A 278 11.97 -18.74 3.22
C LEU A 278 11.61 -17.43 2.49
N VAL A 279 12.28 -16.34 2.77
CA VAL A 279 12.02 -15.04 2.11
C VAL A 279 12.22 -15.12 0.59
N PRO A 280 13.34 -15.67 0.07
CA PRO A 280 13.55 -15.72 -1.38
C PRO A 280 12.47 -16.50 -2.15
N PRO A 281 12.09 -17.74 -1.81
CA PRO A 281 11.05 -18.45 -2.54
C PRO A 281 9.70 -17.74 -2.47
N MET A 282 9.33 -17.14 -1.33
CA MET A 282 8.07 -16.41 -1.19
C MET A 282 8.08 -15.09 -1.96
N ALA A 283 9.19 -14.37 -1.99
CA ALA A 283 9.36 -13.15 -2.78
C ALA A 283 9.22 -13.44 -4.29
N MET A 284 9.86 -14.50 -4.77
CA MET A 284 9.74 -14.93 -6.16
C MET A 284 8.30 -15.32 -6.52
N SER A 285 7.63 -16.06 -5.65
CA SER A 285 6.21 -16.42 -5.85
C SER A 285 5.30 -15.20 -5.84
N ALA A 286 5.56 -14.22 -4.97
CA ALA A 286 4.82 -12.96 -4.93
C ALA A 286 4.99 -12.14 -6.21
N ALA A 287 6.21 -12.07 -6.76
CA ALA A 287 6.46 -11.43 -8.05
C ALA A 287 5.72 -12.13 -9.20
N ALA A 288 5.69 -13.48 -9.18
CA ALA A 288 5.03 -14.29 -10.19
C ALA A 288 3.50 -14.20 -10.14
N CYS A 289 2.89 -14.04 -8.95
CA CYS A 289 1.42 -13.95 -8.82
C CYS A 289 0.85 -12.56 -9.11
N GLY A 290 1.68 -11.60 -9.57
CA GLY A 290 1.22 -10.31 -10.05
C GLY A 290 1.17 -9.19 -9.00
N SER A 291 1.99 -9.28 -7.93
CA SER A 291 2.16 -8.12 -7.02
C SER A 291 2.82 -6.94 -7.75
N ASP A 292 2.59 -5.73 -7.26
CA ASP A 292 3.22 -4.50 -7.77
C ASP A 292 4.56 -4.20 -7.07
N GLY A 293 5.01 -5.06 -6.19
CA GLY A 293 6.31 -4.93 -5.55
C GLY A 293 6.46 -5.76 -4.29
N LEU A 294 7.65 -5.65 -3.73
CA LEU A 294 8.08 -6.37 -2.54
C LEU A 294 8.65 -5.40 -1.51
N ILE A 295 8.41 -5.69 -0.23
CA ILE A 295 9.11 -5.03 0.88
C ILE A 295 9.87 -6.08 1.68
N ILE A 296 11.21 -5.95 1.75
CA ILE A 296 12.12 -7.00 2.23
C ILE A 296 13.03 -6.46 3.31
N GLU A 297 13.22 -7.22 4.37
CA GLU A 297 14.17 -6.89 5.44
C GLU A 297 15.56 -7.34 5.07
N VAL A 298 16.50 -6.39 5.12
CA VAL A 298 17.93 -6.58 4.84
C VAL A 298 18.74 -5.95 5.97
N HIS A 299 19.67 -6.69 6.53
CA HIS A 299 20.54 -6.23 7.59
C HIS A 299 21.99 -6.61 7.31
N ASN A 300 22.94 -5.73 7.58
CA ASN A 300 24.37 -6.00 7.35
C ASN A 300 24.95 -7.05 8.32
N ASP A 301 24.34 -7.21 9.50
CA ASP A 301 24.68 -8.23 10.50
C ASP A 301 23.41 -8.77 11.18
N PRO A 302 22.66 -9.68 10.53
CA PRO A 302 21.40 -10.21 11.06
C PRO A 302 21.52 -10.90 12.41
N MET A 303 22.70 -11.46 12.74
CA MET A 303 22.92 -12.17 14.00
C MET A 303 22.92 -11.24 15.22
N HIS A 304 23.32 -9.99 15.05
CA HIS A 304 23.37 -8.99 16.10
C HIS A 304 22.29 -7.90 15.97
N ALA A 305 21.34 -8.09 15.05
CA ALA A 305 20.24 -7.13 14.86
C ALA A 305 19.40 -6.99 16.14
N LEU A 306 19.07 -5.75 16.50
CA LEU A 306 18.24 -5.44 17.67
C LEU A 306 16.77 -5.85 17.47
N CYS A 307 16.36 -6.10 16.19
CA CYS A 307 15.00 -6.46 15.83
C CYS A 307 14.98 -7.37 14.61
N ASP A 308 14.19 -8.46 14.71
CA ASP A 308 13.82 -9.36 13.60
C ASP A 308 14.98 -9.88 12.73
N GLY A 309 16.17 -10.10 13.31
CA GLY A 309 17.34 -10.61 12.59
C GLY A 309 17.12 -11.98 11.94
N ALA A 310 16.32 -12.86 12.56
CA ALA A 310 16.04 -14.20 12.06
C ALA A 310 15.33 -14.23 10.67
N GLN A 311 14.68 -13.15 10.28
CA GLN A 311 13.99 -13.01 9.00
C GLN A 311 14.68 -12.06 8.02
N SER A 312 15.73 -11.37 8.46
CA SER A 312 16.48 -10.43 7.65
C SER A 312 17.46 -11.15 6.72
N LEU A 313 17.50 -10.75 5.46
CA LEU A 313 18.52 -11.20 4.51
C LEU A 313 19.81 -10.40 4.74
N THR A 314 20.95 -11.01 4.45
CA THR A 314 22.20 -10.26 4.25
C THR A 314 22.14 -9.46 2.94
N PRO A 315 22.97 -8.41 2.75
CA PRO A 315 23.07 -7.68 1.49
C PRO A 315 23.36 -8.60 0.29
N TRP A 316 24.20 -9.61 0.45
CA TRP A 316 24.49 -10.58 -0.61
C TRP A 316 23.28 -11.45 -0.98
N GLU A 317 22.55 -11.97 0.01
CA GLU A 317 21.33 -12.74 -0.24
C GLU A 317 20.26 -11.90 -0.93
N TYR A 318 20.14 -10.63 -0.56
CA TYR A 318 19.24 -9.69 -1.21
C TYR A 318 19.63 -9.43 -2.67
N ASP A 319 20.91 -9.25 -2.98
CA ASP A 319 21.41 -9.06 -4.35
C ASP A 319 21.02 -10.24 -5.24
N VAL A 320 21.30 -11.47 -4.77
CA VAL A 320 20.90 -12.70 -5.48
C VAL A 320 19.40 -12.79 -5.70
N LEU A 321 18.60 -12.40 -4.68
CA LEU A 321 17.15 -12.39 -4.78
C LEU A 321 16.66 -11.35 -5.78
N ALA A 322 17.17 -10.13 -5.72
CA ALA A 322 16.78 -9.04 -6.60
C ALA A 322 17.00 -9.38 -8.09
N ALA A 323 18.11 -10.04 -8.41
CA ALA A 323 18.37 -10.53 -9.75
C ALA A 323 17.32 -11.55 -10.22
N LYS A 324 16.97 -12.53 -9.36
CA LYS A 324 15.94 -13.54 -9.67
C LYS A 324 14.54 -12.94 -9.83
N VAL A 325 14.18 -11.98 -8.99
CA VAL A 325 12.89 -11.30 -9.07
C VAL A 325 12.77 -10.52 -10.38
N ARG A 326 13.81 -9.80 -10.80
CA ARG A 326 13.82 -9.10 -12.11
C ARG A 326 13.58 -10.08 -13.25
N TRP A 327 14.29 -11.20 -13.28
CA TRP A 327 14.12 -12.23 -14.31
C TRP A 327 12.70 -12.81 -14.34
N ILE A 328 12.12 -13.13 -13.17
CA ILE A 328 10.72 -13.60 -13.09
C ILE A 328 9.77 -12.56 -13.67
N ARG A 329 9.96 -11.28 -13.36
CA ARG A 329 9.12 -10.21 -13.88
C ARG A 329 9.19 -10.09 -15.40
N GLU A 330 10.34 -10.30 -16.02
CA GLU A 330 10.49 -10.34 -17.48
C GLU A 330 9.72 -11.50 -18.13
N VAL A 331 9.54 -12.61 -17.41
CA VAL A 331 8.83 -13.80 -17.91
C VAL A 331 7.31 -13.69 -17.76
N VAL A 332 6.82 -13.00 -16.70
CA VAL A 332 5.38 -12.95 -16.37
C VAL A 332 4.67 -11.66 -16.83
N GLN A 333 5.43 -10.69 -17.34
CA GLN A 333 4.90 -9.50 -18.03
C GLN A 333 4.65 -9.84 -19.49
#